data_d64332ae36806e4c2fdfbda2237e96c9
#
_entry.id   d64332ae36806e4c2fdfbda2237e96c9
#
_cell.length_a   1.000
_cell.length_b   1.000
_cell.length_c   1.000
_cell.angle_alpha   90.00
_cell.angle_beta   90.00
_cell.angle_gamma   90.00
#
_symmetry.space_group_name_H-M   'P 1'
#
loop_
_entity.id
_entity.type
_entity.pdbx_description
1 polymer ?
#
loop_
_entity_poly.entity_id
_entity_poly.type
_entity_poly.pdbx_seq_one_letter_code
_entity_poly.pdbx_strand_id
1 'polypeptide(L)'
;MKKTELKGLFENFQKIKGYFKIESIDKNGNVIDCFENHNIVVDTARVVFAKLISGISTQNVINKLVLGTQGHIGNDILTPKTEKEGFDHTKTDLFCLRDPDKKGDTWNEITFTPSGNMAITSASDVRDGTNDHSTVDIQLTGLDISEPCISYIFNISADAFNGNRNGVIYTEAGLYSDDNLIATRVFKGKVKDQTVAFRITWNLIF
;
A
#
# COMPACT_ATOMS: atom_id res chain seq x y z
N MET A 1 37.84 10.00 13.27
CA MET A 1 37.03 9.66 12.09
C MET A 1 36.66 10.93 11.35
N LYS A 2 37.07 11.09 10.11
CA LYS A 2 36.81 12.32 9.32
C LYS A 2 35.34 12.36 8.88
N LYS A 3 34.74 13.55 8.90
CA LYS A 3 33.34 13.80 8.54
C LYS A 3 32.96 13.23 7.14
N THR A 4 33.95 13.05 6.26
CA THR A 4 33.85 12.48 4.92
C THR A 4 33.63 10.96 4.92
N GLU A 5 34.18 10.24 5.91
CA GLU A 5 34.02 8.76 6.02
C GLU A 5 32.64 8.37 6.54
N LEU A 6 32.07 9.23 7.41
CA LEU A 6 30.68 9.06 7.84
C LEU A 6 29.69 9.28 6.68
N LYS A 7 29.95 10.23 5.79
CA LYS A 7 29.09 10.51 4.65
C LYS A 7 29.02 9.32 3.68
N GLY A 8 30.17 8.69 3.38
CA GLY A 8 30.22 7.49 2.54
C GLY A 8 29.55 6.25 3.14
N LEU A 9 29.53 6.13 4.48
CA LEU A 9 28.81 5.06 5.18
C LEU A 9 27.29 5.25 5.08
N PHE A 10 26.78 6.49 5.08
CA PHE A 10 25.35 6.78 4.95
C PHE A 10 24.86 6.73 3.51
N GLU A 11 25.72 6.98 2.53
CA GLU A 11 25.36 6.88 1.09
C GLU A 11 25.21 5.42 0.61
N ASN A 12 25.79 4.45 1.32
CA ASN A 12 25.69 3.02 1.02
C ASN A 12 24.54 2.29 1.74
N PHE A 13 23.75 2.97 2.56
CA PHE A 13 22.46 2.40 2.95
C PHE A 13 21.58 2.36 1.70
N GLN A 14 21.44 1.16 1.14
CA GLN A 14 20.54 0.94 0.00
C GLN A 14 19.20 1.57 0.34
N LYS A 15 18.70 2.42 -0.54
CA LYS A 15 17.35 2.98 -0.40
C LYS A 15 16.39 1.79 -0.36
N ILE A 16 15.52 1.74 0.64
CA ILE A 16 14.42 0.78 0.65
C ILE A 16 13.70 0.91 -0.67
N LYS A 17 13.68 -0.16 -1.44
CA LYS A 17 12.98 -0.22 -2.72
C LYS A 17 11.58 -0.74 -2.49
N GLY A 18 10.66 -0.34 -3.31
CA GLY A 18 9.31 -0.87 -3.25
C GLY A 18 8.83 -1.34 -4.61
N TYR A 19 7.98 -2.34 -4.61
CA TYR A 19 7.31 -2.87 -5.79
C TYR A 19 5.83 -3.07 -5.49
N PHE A 20 4.99 -2.63 -6.41
CA PHE A 20 3.54 -2.68 -6.29
C PHE A 20 2.95 -3.40 -7.48
N LYS A 21 2.05 -4.34 -7.22
CA LYS A 21 1.26 -5.04 -8.22
C LYS A 21 -0.20 -5.03 -7.81
N ILE A 22 -1.10 -4.74 -8.74
CA ILE A 22 -2.54 -4.88 -8.56
C ILE A 22 -3.13 -5.70 -9.71
N GLU A 23 -3.87 -6.74 -9.38
CA GLU A 23 -4.56 -7.62 -10.29
C GLU A 23 -6.07 -7.48 -10.07
N SER A 24 -6.82 -7.29 -11.15
CA SER A 24 -8.27 -7.40 -11.16
C SER A 24 -8.64 -8.83 -11.52
N ILE A 25 -9.48 -9.47 -10.72
CA ILE A 25 -9.83 -10.90 -10.82
C ILE A 25 -11.33 -11.02 -10.98
N ASP A 26 -11.77 -11.76 -12.01
CA ASP A 26 -13.18 -12.02 -12.24
C ASP A 26 -13.75 -13.06 -11.26
N LYS A 27 -15.07 -13.27 -11.30
CA LYS A 27 -15.78 -14.25 -10.46
C LYS A 27 -15.36 -15.72 -10.69
N ASN A 28 -14.64 -16.01 -11.79
CA ASN A 28 -14.12 -17.34 -12.09
C ASN A 28 -12.68 -17.53 -11.60
N GLY A 29 -12.09 -16.49 -11.01
CA GLY A 29 -10.72 -16.51 -10.54
C GLY A 29 -9.67 -16.15 -11.60
N ASN A 30 -10.09 -15.68 -12.79
CA ASN A 30 -9.17 -15.28 -13.85
C ASN A 30 -8.70 -13.84 -13.64
N VAL A 31 -7.42 -13.59 -13.85
CA VAL A 31 -6.87 -12.22 -13.90
C VAL A 31 -7.31 -11.59 -15.22
N ILE A 32 -8.12 -10.54 -15.14
CA ILE A 32 -8.66 -9.80 -16.30
C ILE A 32 -7.89 -8.52 -16.60
N ASP A 33 -7.18 -7.98 -15.62
CA ASP A 33 -6.33 -6.80 -15.78
C ASP A 33 -5.24 -6.82 -14.71
N CYS A 34 -4.04 -6.31 -15.04
CA CYS A 34 -2.89 -6.28 -14.17
C CYS A 34 -2.11 -4.98 -14.39
N PHE A 35 -1.64 -4.39 -13.29
CA PHE A 35 -0.67 -3.32 -13.29
C PHE A 35 0.43 -3.65 -12.30
N GLU A 36 1.69 -3.44 -12.70
CA GLU A 36 2.84 -3.62 -11.83
C GLU A 36 3.91 -2.56 -12.12
N ASN A 37 4.52 -2.05 -11.08
CA ASN A 37 5.63 -1.08 -11.19
C ASN A 37 6.30 -0.88 -9.83
N HIS A 38 7.44 -0.18 -9.85
CA HIS A 38 8.03 0.31 -8.61
C HIS A 38 7.08 1.28 -7.91
N ASN A 39 7.02 1.22 -6.58
CA ASN A 39 6.34 2.22 -5.76
C ASN A 39 7.36 3.21 -5.18
N ILE A 40 6.86 4.30 -4.63
CA ILE A 40 7.68 5.28 -3.92
C ILE A 40 7.58 4.99 -2.44
N VAL A 41 8.74 4.71 -1.82
CA VAL A 41 8.86 4.64 -0.36
C VAL A 41 9.16 6.05 0.13
N VAL A 42 8.30 6.60 0.99
CA VAL A 42 8.38 7.98 1.43
C VAL A 42 9.29 8.16 2.65
N ASP A 43 9.73 9.39 2.92
CA ASP A 43 10.68 9.67 3.99
C ASP A 43 10.16 9.33 5.38
N THR A 44 8.85 9.42 5.61
CA THR A 44 8.22 8.99 6.87
C THR A 44 8.44 7.52 7.17
N ALA A 45 8.60 6.67 6.16
CA ALA A 45 8.94 5.25 6.35
C ALA A 45 10.23 5.07 7.13
N ARG A 46 11.26 5.87 6.84
CA ARG A 46 12.55 5.81 7.54
C ARG A 46 12.41 6.11 9.03
N VAL A 47 11.56 7.08 9.38
CA VAL A 47 11.28 7.45 10.77
C VAL A 47 10.55 6.30 11.48
N VAL A 48 9.56 5.71 10.83
CA VAL A 48 8.79 4.58 11.36
C VAL A 48 9.71 3.38 11.60
N PHE A 49 10.53 3.01 10.62
CA PHE A 49 11.47 1.89 10.75
C PHE A 49 12.54 2.15 11.81
N ALA A 50 13.05 3.39 11.91
CA ALA A 50 13.99 3.74 12.96
C ALA A 50 13.38 3.59 14.37
N LYS A 51 12.12 3.99 14.55
CA LYS A 51 11.38 3.81 15.80
C LYS A 51 11.16 2.33 16.14
N LEU A 52 10.83 1.50 15.15
CA LEU A 52 10.69 0.06 15.30
C LEU A 52 12.01 -0.60 15.77
N ILE A 53 13.11 -0.29 15.07
CA ILE A 53 14.44 -0.88 15.38
C ILE A 53 14.95 -0.41 16.74
N SER A 54 14.68 0.84 17.11
CA SER A 54 15.13 1.40 18.40
C SER A 54 14.28 0.93 19.60
N GLY A 55 13.19 0.22 19.38
CA GLY A 55 12.26 -0.19 20.43
C GLY A 55 11.49 0.97 21.08
N ILE A 56 11.57 2.18 20.51
CA ILE A 56 10.84 3.36 21.03
C ILE A 56 9.33 3.19 20.90
N SER A 57 8.88 2.43 19.91
CA SER A 57 7.47 2.13 19.73
C SER A 57 7.27 0.72 19.17
N THR A 58 6.42 -0.05 19.83
CA THR A 58 5.95 -1.36 19.35
C THR A 58 4.70 -1.24 18.46
N GLN A 59 4.15 -0.04 18.30
CA GLN A 59 2.89 0.22 17.57
C GLN A 59 3.08 0.74 16.15
N ASN A 60 4.32 1.02 15.72
CA ASN A 60 4.60 1.54 14.38
C ASN A 60 4.74 0.42 13.33
N VAL A 61 3.91 -0.58 13.38
CA VAL A 61 3.86 -1.63 12.35
C VAL A 61 3.02 -1.15 11.17
N ILE A 62 3.35 -1.63 9.97
CA ILE A 62 2.48 -1.41 8.81
C ILE A 62 1.19 -2.20 9.06
N ASN A 63 0.06 -1.50 9.09
CA ASN A 63 -1.23 -2.05 9.52
C ASN A 63 -2.42 -1.58 8.65
N LYS A 64 -2.15 -0.85 7.55
CA LYS A 64 -3.23 -0.29 6.74
C LYS A 64 -2.84 -0.21 5.27
N LEU A 65 -3.76 -0.64 4.39
CA LEU A 65 -3.77 -0.34 2.96
C LEU A 65 -4.89 0.65 2.69
N VAL A 66 -4.60 1.71 1.94
CA VAL A 66 -5.59 2.69 1.48
C VAL A 66 -5.65 2.65 -0.05
N LEU A 67 -6.85 2.66 -0.61
CA LEU A 67 -7.11 2.84 -2.03
C LEU A 67 -7.83 4.17 -2.23
N GLY A 68 -7.35 5.00 -3.16
CA GLY A 68 -7.89 6.31 -3.47
C GLY A 68 -8.26 6.48 -4.94
N THR A 69 -9.10 7.48 -5.22
CA THR A 69 -9.65 7.75 -6.55
C THR A 69 -9.05 8.99 -7.22
N GLN A 70 -8.09 9.68 -6.59
CA GLN A 70 -7.58 10.97 -7.04
C GLN A 70 -6.17 10.93 -7.66
N GLY A 71 -5.66 9.73 -7.94
CA GLY A 71 -4.33 9.52 -8.53
C GLY A 71 -4.24 9.78 -10.03
N HIS A 72 -5.25 10.37 -10.67
CA HIS A 72 -5.33 10.66 -12.10
C HIS A 72 -5.33 12.16 -12.43
N ILE A 73 -5.08 12.51 -13.69
CA ILE A 73 -5.04 13.90 -14.15
C ILE A 73 -6.45 14.33 -14.62
N GLY A 74 -6.97 15.40 -14.01
CA GLY A 74 -8.29 15.92 -14.34
C GLY A 74 -9.38 14.86 -14.18
N ASN A 75 -10.17 14.64 -15.22
CA ASN A 75 -11.22 13.60 -15.24
C ASN A 75 -10.80 12.33 -16.00
N ASP A 76 -9.54 12.25 -16.44
CA ASP A 76 -9.05 11.10 -17.21
C ASP A 76 -8.44 10.04 -16.30
N ILE A 77 -9.27 9.07 -15.89
CA ILE A 77 -8.88 7.93 -15.06
C ILE A 77 -7.84 7.00 -15.71
N LEU A 78 -7.61 7.14 -17.02
CA LEU A 78 -6.65 6.33 -17.75
C LEU A 78 -5.25 6.93 -17.73
N THR A 79 -5.13 8.21 -17.34
CA THR A 79 -3.86 8.92 -17.26
C THR A 79 -3.48 9.16 -15.79
N PRO A 80 -2.63 8.31 -15.20
CA PRO A 80 -2.13 8.51 -13.84
C PRO A 80 -1.36 9.82 -13.71
N LYS A 81 -1.41 10.44 -12.54
CA LYS A 81 -0.48 11.52 -12.19
C LYS A 81 0.94 11.01 -12.29
N THR A 82 1.85 11.86 -12.80
CA THR A 82 3.26 11.51 -12.88
C THR A 82 3.88 11.56 -11.50
N GLU A 83 4.35 10.42 -11.01
CA GLU A 83 5.14 10.34 -9.80
C GLU A 83 6.60 10.67 -10.14
N LYS A 84 7.15 11.66 -9.45
CA LYS A 84 8.55 12.06 -9.59
C LYS A 84 9.28 11.66 -8.32
N GLU A 85 10.17 10.69 -8.40
CA GLU A 85 10.89 10.13 -7.26
C GLU A 85 11.54 11.21 -6.36
N GLY A 86 12.02 12.32 -6.94
CA GLY A 86 12.62 13.43 -6.20
C GLY A 86 11.62 14.32 -5.43
N PHE A 87 10.32 14.25 -5.79
CA PHE A 87 9.27 15.08 -5.19
C PHE A 87 8.33 14.27 -4.29
N ASP A 88 8.00 13.07 -4.72
CA ASP A 88 6.93 12.28 -4.11
C ASP A 88 7.40 11.50 -2.87
N HIS A 89 8.72 11.36 -2.64
CA HIS A 89 9.22 10.77 -1.40
C HIS A 89 8.92 11.63 -0.15
N THR A 90 8.62 12.92 -0.33
CA THR A 90 8.24 13.81 0.78
C THR A 90 6.75 13.80 1.09
N LYS A 91 5.95 13.05 0.33
CA LYS A 91 4.51 12.92 0.57
C LYS A 91 4.20 12.38 1.96
N THR A 92 3.16 12.93 2.55
CA THR A 92 2.62 12.50 3.84
C THR A 92 1.26 11.82 3.71
N ASP A 93 0.60 11.92 2.54
CA ASP A 93 -0.69 11.30 2.27
C ASP A 93 -0.91 11.06 0.76
N LEU A 94 -1.97 10.34 0.39
CA LEU A 94 -2.45 10.17 -0.98
C LEU A 94 -3.03 11.46 -1.55
N PHE A 95 -3.27 11.50 -2.85
CA PHE A 95 -3.91 12.64 -3.52
C PHE A 95 -5.37 12.86 -3.07
N CYS A 96 -6.06 11.81 -2.64
CA CYS A 96 -7.41 11.91 -2.06
C CYS A 96 -7.46 12.54 -0.66
N LEU A 97 -6.30 12.76 -0.02
CA LEU A 97 -6.11 13.36 1.30
C LEU A 97 -6.91 12.68 2.44
N ARG A 98 -7.45 11.51 2.22
CA ARG A 98 -8.23 10.71 3.18
C ARG A 98 -9.23 11.53 4.00
N ASP A 99 -9.95 12.47 3.38
CA ASP A 99 -11.02 13.24 4.00
C ASP A 99 -12.04 12.27 4.64
N PRO A 100 -12.23 12.28 5.98
CA PRO A 100 -13.13 11.35 6.65
C PRO A 100 -14.57 11.41 6.13
N ASP A 101 -15.05 12.60 5.73
CA ASP A 101 -16.40 12.80 5.22
C ASP A 101 -16.59 12.17 3.83
N LYS A 102 -15.50 11.83 3.15
CA LYS A 102 -15.47 11.23 1.81
C LYS A 102 -15.03 9.78 1.81
N LYS A 103 -14.89 9.18 2.99
CA LYS A 103 -14.58 7.74 3.08
C LYS A 103 -15.67 6.93 2.39
N GLY A 104 -15.26 6.00 1.57
CA GLY A 104 -16.16 5.23 0.73
C GLY A 104 -16.51 5.87 -0.60
N ASP A 105 -16.28 7.17 -0.80
CA ASP A 105 -16.51 7.89 -2.04
C ASP A 105 -15.23 8.11 -2.83
N THR A 106 -14.23 8.71 -2.16
CA THR A 106 -12.94 9.01 -2.79
C THR A 106 -11.82 8.11 -2.30
N TRP A 107 -12.02 7.38 -1.22
CA TRP A 107 -11.05 6.43 -0.69
C TRP A 107 -11.69 5.36 0.20
N ASN A 108 -11.02 4.23 0.32
CA ASN A 108 -11.33 3.15 1.24
C ASN A 108 -10.04 2.60 1.87
N GLU A 109 -10.16 1.93 3.00
CA GLU A 109 -9.02 1.33 3.68
C GLU A 109 -9.31 -0.09 4.13
N ILE A 110 -8.24 -0.87 4.23
CA ILE A 110 -8.17 -2.16 4.92
C ILE A 110 -7.23 -1.98 6.08
N THR A 111 -7.71 -2.19 7.29
CA THR A 111 -6.88 -2.25 8.49
C THR A 111 -6.63 -3.71 8.86
N PHE A 112 -5.43 -4.00 9.33
CA PHE A 112 -5.04 -5.35 9.76
C PHE A 112 -4.07 -5.28 10.94
N THR A 113 -4.04 -6.34 11.73
CA THR A 113 -3.10 -6.48 12.83
C THR A 113 -2.09 -7.55 12.46
N PRO A 114 -0.82 -7.20 12.22
CA PRO A 114 0.22 -8.21 11.98
C PRO A 114 0.34 -9.13 13.18
N SER A 115 0.21 -10.43 12.96
CA SER A 115 0.46 -11.43 14.01
C SER A 115 1.92 -11.87 13.96
N GLY A 116 2.50 -12.19 15.11
CA GLY A 116 3.91 -12.59 15.22
C GLY A 116 4.32 -13.85 14.46
N ASN A 117 3.36 -14.53 13.81
CA ASN A 117 3.60 -15.74 13.03
C ASN A 117 3.53 -15.48 11.50
N MET A 118 3.53 -14.23 11.05
CA MET A 118 3.39 -13.89 9.63
C MET A 118 2.20 -14.58 8.95
N ALA A 119 1.13 -14.79 9.71
CA ALA A 119 -0.04 -15.52 9.26
C ALA A 119 -1.09 -14.57 8.70
N ILE A 120 -1.97 -15.13 7.91
CA ILE A 120 -3.16 -14.49 7.36
C ILE A 120 -3.93 -13.83 8.50
N THR A 121 -4.11 -12.53 8.39
CA THR A 121 -4.93 -11.77 9.32
C THR A 121 -6.18 -11.35 8.55
N SER A 122 -7.35 -11.60 9.10
CA SER A 122 -8.58 -11.05 8.56
C SER A 122 -8.51 -9.52 8.65
N ALA A 123 -8.77 -8.87 7.53
CA ALA A 123 -8.84 -7.43 7.46
C ALA A 123 -10.29 -6.99 7.57
N SER A 124 -10.56 -5.94 8.35
CA SER A 124 -11.89 -5.36 8.38
C SER A 124 -12.05 -4.34 7.27
N ASP A 125 -13.07 -4.51 6.46
CA ASP A 125 -13.61 -3.44 5.64
C ASP A 125 -14.44 -2.53 6.55
N VAL A 126 -14.00 -1.29 6.70
CA VAL A 126 -14.58 -0.36 7.68
C VAL A 126 -15.96 0.16 7.26
N ARG A 127 -16.47 -0.21 6.10
CA ARG A 127 -17.65 0.44 5.53
C ARG A 127 -18.99 -0.04 6.06
N ASP A 128 -19.11 -1.33 6.37
CA ASP A 128 -20.37 -1.92 6.81
C ASP A 128 -20.29 -2.55 8.21
N GLY A 129 -19.11 -2.50 8.85
CA GLY A 129 -18.90 -3.11 10.16
C GLY A 129 -18.94 -4.63 10.14
N THR A 130 -19.12 -5.25 8.97
CA THR A 130 -19.03 -6.69 8.80
C THR A 130 -17.60 -7.07 8.43
N ASN A 131 -17.07 -8.04 9.13
CA ASN A 131 -15.75 -8.59 8.85
C ASN A 131 -15.89 -9.58 7.67
N ASP A 132 -14.79 -9.77 6.96
CA ASP A 132 -14.45 -10.97 6.19
C ASP A 132 -14.45 -10.88 4.67
N HIS A 133 -14.43 -9.69 4.11
CA HIS A 133 -14.33 -9.56 2.65
C HIS A 133 -12.89 -9.39 2.13
N SER A 134 -11.90 -9.37 3.06
CA SER A 134 -10.51 -9.20 2.67
C SER A 134 -9.57 -9.96 3.60
N THR A 135 -8.48 -10.46 3.04
CA THR A 135 -7.40 -11.10 3.80
C THR A 135 -6.06 -10.45 3.48
N VAL A 136 -5.17 -10.44 4.45
CA VAL A 136 -3.79 -9.98 4.28
C VAL A 136 -2.83 -11.10 4.66
N ASP A 137 -1.94 -11.45 3.75
CA ASP A 137 -0.84 -12.37 3.98
C ASP A 137 0.47 -11.57 3.97
N ILE A 138 1.30 -11.78 4.99
CA ILE A 138 2.58 -11.10 5.14
C ILE A 138 3.68 -12.15 5.05
N GLN A 139 4.55 -12.01 4.06
CA GLN A 139 5.63 -12.95 3.78
C GLN A 139 6.98 -12.25 3.91
N LEU A 140 7.90 -12.87 4.62
CA LEU A 140 9.28 -12.43 4.72
C LEU A 140 10.16 -13.42 3.94
N THR A 141 10.84 -12.91 2.92
CA THR A 141 11.67 -13.69 2.01
C THR A 141 13.06 -13.09 1.90
N GLY A 142 14.00 -13.83 1.32
CA GLY A 142 15.34 -13.31 1.04
C GLY A 142 16.23 -13.09 2.27
N LEU A 143 15.93 -13.72 3.41
CA LEU A 143 16.72 -13.57 4.65
C LEU A 143 18.14 -14.12 4.54
N ASP A 144 18.35 -15.08 3.66
CA ASP A 144 19.64 -15.75 3.44
C ASP A 144 20.45 -15.12 2.30
N ILE A 145 19.90 -14.06 1.68
CA ILE A 145 20.54 -13.38 0.55
C ILE A 145 20.54 -11.86 0.77
N SER A 146 21.22 -11.15 -0.08
CA SER A 146 21.52 -9.71 0.09
C SER A 146 20.34 -8.75 0.03
N GLU A 147 19.13 -9.20 -0.27
CA GLU A 147 17.94 -8.36 -0.43
C GLU A 147 16.73 -8.94 0.33
N PRO A 148 16.64 -8.78 1.65
CA PRO A 148 15.47 -9.19 2.40
C PRO A 148 14.23 -8.41 1.95
N CYS A 149 13.13 -9.12 1.74
CA CYS A 149 11.90 -8.58 1.21
C CYS A 149 10.71 -8.94 2.12
N ILE A 150 9.92 -7.94 2.46
CA ILE A 150 8.62 -8.11 3.10
C ILE A 150 7.54 -7.91 2.05
N SER A 151 6.70 -8.92 1.85
CA SER A 151 5.57 -8.88 0.92
C SER A 151 4.26 -8.83 1.69
N TYR A 152 3.45 -7.81 1.42
CA TYR A 152 2.07 -7.71 1.89
C TYR A 152 1.16 -8.09 0.73
N ILE A 153 0.38 -9.15 0.88
CA ILE A 153 -0.53 -9.65 -0.15
C ILE A 153 -1.96 -9.46 0.36
N PHE A 154 -2.68 -8.51 -0.24
CA PHE A 154 -4.06 -8.21 0.08
C PHE A 154 -4.95 -8.91 -0.94
N ASN A 155 -5.85 -9.76 -0.47
CA ASN A 155 -6.91 -10.34 -1.29
C ASN A 155 -8.22 -9.66 -0.88
N ILE A 156 -8.76 -8.83 -1.77
CA ILE A 156 -9.94 -8.01 -1.57
C ILE A 156 -11.06 -8.65 -2.39
N SER A 157 -12.03 -9.25 -1.71
CA SER A 157 -13.12 -9.98 -2.40
C SER A 157 -13.99 -9.04 -3.25
N ALA A 158 -14.78 -9.61 -4.14
CA ALA A 158 -15.63 -8.83 -5.04
C ALA A 158 -16.67 -7.99 -4.29
N ASP A 159 -17.15 -8.46 -3.16
CA ASP A 159 -18.15 -7.80 -2.31
C ASP A 159 -17.54 -6.78 -1.31
N ALA A 160 -16.22 -6.76 -1.15
CA ALA A 160 -15.55 -5.75 -0.33
C ALA A 160 -15.63 -4.34 -0.95
N PHE A 161 -15.72 -3.32 -0.13
CA PHE A 161 -15.80 -1.89 -0.47
C PHE A 161 -17.05 -1.47 -1.25
N ASN A 162 -17.98 -2.36 -1.51
CA ASN A 162 -19.08 -2.04 -2.38
C ASN A 162 -20.30 -1.48 -1.65
N GLY A 163 -20.60 -1.94 -0.43
CA GLY A 163 -21.83 -1.52 0.24
C GLY A 163 -22.98 -1.46 -0.77
N ASN A 164 -23.65 -0.32 -0.86
CA ASN A 164 -24.70 -0.06 -1.84
C ASN A 164 -24.19 0.56 -3.17
N ARG A 165 -22.88 0.63 -3.40
CA ARG A 165 -22.31 1.30 -4.57
C ARG A 165 -21.63 0.32 -5.51
N ASN A 166 -22.11 0.28 -6.75
CA ASN A 166 -21.49 -0.45 -7.84
C ASN A 166 -20.45 0.43 -8.53
N GLY A 167 -19.21 -0.03 -8.56
CA GLY A 167 -18.20 0.54 -9.43
C GLY A 167 -17.48 1.78 -8.89
N VAL A 168 -16.58 1.60 -7.92
CA VAL A 168 -15.57 2.62 -7.57
C VAL A 168 -14.34 2.41 -8.43
N ILE A 169 -13.79 3.51 -8.98
CA ILE A 169 -12.57 3.47 -9.79
C ILE A 169 -11.42 3.97 -8.95
N TYR A 170 -10.55 3.06 -8.55
CA TYR A 170 -9.34 3.41 -7.83
C TYR A 170 -8.19 3.73 -8.79
N THR A 171 -7.40 4.75 -8.47
CA THR A 171 -6.28 5.24 -9.28
C THR A 171 -5.00 5.44 -8.48
N GLU A 172 -5.05 5.23 -7.18
CA GLU A 172 -3.90 5.32 -6.26
C GLU A 172 -4.03 4.35 -5.11
N ALA A 173 -2.89 3.98 -4.53
CA ALA A 173 -2.81 3.17 -3.33
C ALA A 173 -1.71 3.69 -2.40
N GLY A 174 -1.88 3.47 -1.11
CA GLY A 174 -0.90 3.77 -0.07
C GLY A 174 -0.83 2.69 0.99
N LEU A 175 0.38 2.40 1.42
CA LEU A 175 0.66 1.53 2.55
C LEU A 175 1.00 2.41 3.76
N TYR A 176 0.35 2.15 4.89
CA TYR A 176 0.45 3.00 6.07
C TYR A 176 0.83 2.23 7.33
N SER A 177 1.50 2.95 8.23
CA SER A 177 1.64 2.60 9.64
C SER A 177 0.83 3.61 10.44
N ASP A 178 -0.33 3.20 10.92
CA ASP A 178 -1.37 4.07 11.49
C ASP A 178 -1.75 5.19 10.49
N ASP A 179 -1.39 6.44 10.78
CA ASP A 179 -1.64 7.57 9.87
C ASP A 179 -0.41 8.00 9.07
N ASN A 180 0.71 7.30 9.24
CA ASN A 180 1.93 7.62 8.51
C ASN A 180 1.98 6.87 7.18
N LEU A 181 2.02 7.58 6.08
CA LEU A 181 2.26 7.01 4.77
C LEU A 181 3.68 6.41 4.73
N ILE A 182 3.77 5.15 4.32
CA ILE A 182 5.04 4.42 4.17
C ILE A 182 5.46 4.34 2.71
N ALA A 183 4.50 4.01 1.85
CA ALA A 183 4.74 3.90 0.43
C ALA A 183 3.48 4.24 -0.36
N THR A 184 3.64 4.73 -1.57
CA THR A 184 2.53 5.14 -2.45
C THR A 184 2.76 4.69 -3.88
N ARG A 185 1.66 4.48 -4.60
CA ARG A 185 1.65 4.26 -6.05
C ARG A 185 0.37 4.78 -6.68
N VAL A 186 0.52 5.50 -7.80
CA VAL A 186 -0.60 5.82 -8.71
C VAL A 186 -0.60 4.82 -9.87
N PHE A 187 -1.79 4.55 -10.40
CA PHE A 187 -1.98 3.61 -11.49
C PHE A 187 -3.19 4.00 -12.35
N LYS A 188 -3.26 3.41 -13.53
CA LYS A 188 -4.41 3.54 -14.42
C LYS A 188 -5.65 3.00 -13.72
N GLY A 189 -6.78 3.70 -13.84
CA GLY A 189 -8.02 3.36 -13.13
C GLY A 189 -8.40 1.89 -13.18
N LYS A 190 -8.66 1.33 -12.01
CA LYS A 190 -9.13 -0.04 -11.80
C LYS A 190 -10.53 0.00 -11.22
N VAL A 191 -11.49 -0.57 -11.93
CA VAL A 191 -12.88 -0.66 -11.47
C VAL A 191 -12.99 -1.75 -10.41
N LYS A 192 -13.57 -1.41 -9.27
CA LYS A 192 -13.94 -2.34 -8.20
C LYS A 192 -15.45 -2.35 -8.07
N ASP A 193 -16.07 -3.45 -8.43
CA ASP A 193 -17.50 -3.69 -8.30
C ASP A 193 -17.77 -5.07 -7.69
N GLN A 194 -19.03 -5.49 -7.63
CA GLN A 194 -19.45 -6.78 -7.06
C GLN A 194 -19.01 -8.00 -7.89
N THR A 195 -18.39 -7.80 -9.04
CA THR A 195 -17.93 -8.89 -9.92
C THR A 195 -16.41 -9.00 -10.00
N VAL A 196 -15.71 -8.01 -9.48
CA VAL A 196 -14.23 -7.90 -9.55
C VAL A 196 -13.62 -7.91 -8.18
N ALA A 197 -12.80 -8.90 -7.91
CA ALA A 197 -11.90 -8.93 -6.76
C ALA A 197 -10.55 -8.27 -7.11
N PHE A 198 -9.84 -7.77 -6.10
CA PHE A 198 -8.46 -7.32 -6.26
C PHE A 198 -7.49 -8.22 -5.50
N ARG A 199 -6.36 -8.51 -6.12
CA ARG A 199 -5.15 -8.96 -5.41
C ARG A 199 -4.10 -7.88 -5.54
N ILE A 200 -3.63 -7.38 -4.40
CA ILE A 200 -2.58 -6.35 -4.34
C ILE A 200 -1.38 -6.96 -3.64
N THR A 201 -0.22 -6.94 -4.32
CA THR A 201 1.06 -7.32 -3.73
C THR A 201 1.91 -6.07 -3.56
N TRP A 202 2.39 -5.86 -2.35
CA TRP A 202 3.27 -4.76 -2.00
C TRP A 202 4.55 -5.28 -1.39
N ASN A 203 5.65 -5.13 -2.09
CA ASN A 203 6.97 -5.56 -1.64
C ASN A 203 7.77 -4.37 -1.13
N LEU A 204 8.42 -4.54 0.01
CA LEU A 204 9.44 -3.64 0.54
C LEU A 204 10.74 -4.42 0.60
N ILE A 205 11.77 -3.95 -0.11
CA ILE A 205 13.09 -4.58 -0.26
C ILE A 205 14.10 -3.71 0.48
N PHE A 206 14.86 -4.30 1.39
CA PHE A 206 15.80 -3.65 2.30
C PHE A 206 17.24 -3.87 1.92
#